data_d4b762664c07155830ee50ab3f152b37
#
_entry.id   d4b762664c07155830ee50ab3f152b37
#
_cell.length_a   1.000
_cell.length_b   1.000
_cell.length_c   1.000
_cell.angle_alpha   90.00
_cell.angle_beta   90.00
_cell.angle_gamma   90.00
#
_symmetry.space_group_name_H-M   'P 1'
#
loop_
_entity.id
_entity.type
_entity.pdbx_description
1 polymer ?
#
loop_
_entity_poly.entity_id
_entity_poly.type
_entity_poly.pdbx_seq_one_letter_code
_entity_poly.pdbx_strand_id
1 'polypeptide(L)'
;FVVADGVSGRNAGEVASKDTVDYFETRAEELAKLISQGNPLEDDTHRERVLQELTEIVQSVNTLVYEKGKQPEYHGGMATTVVSLVLGQHAGFVAHVGDSRIYLRRDDKIFRITEDHPYAEELRKYGGEQQLPASVNERFSHVLTRSIGGRPRVDVDVVFFELQPGDCFLLCTDGLTDYLTGSELLDFIQNAPTDELVED
;
A
#
# COMPACT_ATOMS: atom_id res chain seq x y z
N PHE A 1 2.43 8.65 6.06
CA PHE A 1 2.60 7.31 6.62
C PHE A 1 2.88 6.33 5.48
N VAL A 2 3.83 5.42 5.67
CA VAL A 2 4.19 4.40 4.66
C VAL A 2 4.49 3.09 5.37
N VAL A 3 3.97 2.00 4.79
CA VAL A 3 4.32 0.62 5.19
C VAL A 3 4.76 -0.13 3.94
N ALA A 4 5.82 -0.90 4.06
CA ALA A 4 6.37 -1.72 3.00
C ALA A 4 6.82 -3.08 3.57
N ASP A 5 6.35 -4.16 2.97
CA ASP A 5 6.68 -5.53 3.36
C ASP A 5 7.56 -6.19 2.30
N GLY A 6 8.73 -6.65 2.73
CA GLY A 6 9.69 -7.31 1.85
C GLY A 6 9.25 -8.70 1.45
N VAL A 7 9.05 -8.95 0.16
CA VAL A 7 8.54 -10.24 -0.36
C VAL A 7 9.49 -11.38 -0.02
N SER A 8 9.01 -12.37 0.74
CA SER A 8 9.71 -13.59 1.10
C SER A 8 10.04 -14.44 -0.15
N GLY A 9 11.21 -15.11 -0.13
CA GLY A 9 11.66 -15.96 -1.25
C GLY A 9 12.40 -15.21 -2.36
N ARG A 10 12.52 -13.87 -2.29
CA ARG A 10 13.51 -13.07 -3.02
C ARG A 10 14.62 -12.66 -2.07
N ASN A 11 15.85 -12.73 -2.55
CA ASN A 11 16.99 -12.26 -1.77
C ASN A 11 16.85 -10.74 -1.59
N ALA A 12 16.95 -10.25 -0.34
CA ALA A 12 16.93 -8.84 0.02
C ALA A 12 15.55 -8.14 -0.06
N GLY A 13 14.47 -8.81 0.37
CA GLY A 13 13.17 -8.17 0.60
C GLY A 13 13.25 -7.04 1.63
N GLU A 14 14.03 -7.23 2.70
CA GLU A 14 14.32 -6.23 3.73
C GLU A 14 15.02 -4.98 3.18
N VAL A 15 15.88 -5.14 2.16
CA VAL A 15 16.52 -4.00 1.50
C VAL A 15 15.51 -3.27 0.60
N ALA A 16 14.65 -4.02 -0.10
CA ALA A 16 13.62 -3.44 -0.94
C ALA A 16 12.60 -2.61 -0.13
N SER A 17 12.14 -3.14 1.01
CA SER A 17 11.19 -2.43 1.88
C SER A 17 11.83 -1.19 2.48
N LYS A 18 13.07 -1.29 2.98
CA LYS A 18 13.81 -0.14 3.50
C LYS A 18 14.03 0.94 2.44
N ASP A 19 14.55 0.59 1.26
CA ASP A 19 14.77 1.55 0.17
C ASP A 19 13.46 2.25 -0.23
N THR A 20 12.34 1.52 -0.18
CA THR A 20 11.02 2.07 -0.49
C THR A 20 10.61 3.12 0.53
N VAL A 21 10.70 2.83 1.83
CA VAL A 21 10.37 3.78 2.89
C VAL A 21 11.31 4.99 2.86
N ASP A 22 12.62 4.77 2.77
CA ASP A 22 13.62 5.84 2.69
C ASP A 22 13.34 6.79 1.49
N TYR A 23 12.92 6.24 0.34
CA TYR A 23 12.58 7.06 -0.83
C TYR A 23 11.35 7.95 -0.57
N PHE A 24 10.29 7.42 0.01
CA PHE A 24 9.12 8.21 0.39
C PHE A 24 9.47 9.32 1.38
N GLU A 25 10.36 9.06 2.33
CA GLU A 25 10.84 10.07 3.28
C GLU A 25 11.48 11.27 2.55
N THR A 26 12.29 11.02 1.50
CA THR A 26 12.88 12.09 0.70
C THR A 26 11.87 12.96 -0.04
N ARG A 27 10.66 12.43 -0.30
CA ARG A 27 9.57 13.12 -1.02
C ARG A 27 8.52 13.74 -0.09
N ALA A 28 8.58 13.44 1.19
CA ALA A 28 7.52 13.79 2.15
C ALA A 28 7.27 15.31 2.22
N GLU A 29 8.32 16.12 2.24
CA GLU A 29 8.21 17.58 2.34
C GLU A 29 7.56 18.21 1.09
N GLU A 30 7.95 17.74 -0.11
CA GLU A 30 7.39 18.23 -1.38
C GLU A 30 5.92 17.84 -1.51
N LEU A 31 5.59 16.59 -1.13
CA LEU A 31 4.23 16.09 -1.13
C LEU A 31 3.33 16.83 -0.14
N ALA A 32 3.83 17.10 1.07
CA ALA A 32 3.12 17.90 2.06
C ALA A 32 2.85 19.33 1.56
N LYS A 33 3.83 19.96 0.91
CA LYS A 33 3.65 21.27 0.28
C LYS A 33 2.60 21.23 -0.84
N LEU A 34 2.65 20.22 -1.69
CA LEU A 34 1.68 20.05 -2.78
C LEU A 34 0.26 19.97 -2.22
N ILE A 35 0.03 19.09 -1.25
CA ILE A 35 -1.31 18.87 -0.66
C ILE A 35 -1.85 20.14 0.02
N SER A 36 -0.99 20.96 0.60
CA SER A 36 -1.40 22.21 1.28
C SER A 36 -1.76 23.35 0.32
N GLN A 37 -1.52 23.23 -0.99
CA GLN A 37 -1.73 24.32 -1.97
C GLN A 37 -3.19 24.52 -2.37
N GLY A 38 -4.11 23.61 -2.02
CA GLY A 38 -5.51 23.71 -2.43
C GLY A 38 -6.44 22.82 -1.62
N ASN A 39 -7.73 22.94 -1.90
CA ASN A 39 -8.74 22.04 -1.35
C ASN A 39 -9.09 20.97 -2.41
N PRO A 40 -8.63 19.71 -2.26
CA PRO A 40 -8.86 18.69 -3.26
C PRO A 40 -10.32 18.22 -3.35
N LEU A 41 -11.18 18.65 -2.42
CA LEU A 41 -12.64 18.39 -2.50
C LEU A 41 -13.33 19.34 -3.49
N GLU A 42 -12.77 20.53 -3.71
CA GLU A 42 -13.34 21.59 -4.55
C GLU A 42 -12.59 21.78 -5.88
N ASP A 43 -11.31 21.36 -5.93
CA ASP A 43 -10.44 21.50 -7.10
C ASP A 43 -9.98 20.13 -7.62
N ASP A 44 -10.68 19.67 -8.65
CA ASP A 44 -10.38 18.40 -9.33
C ASP A 44 -8.96 18.38 -9.93
N THR A 45 -8.50 19.51 -10.47
CA THR A 45 -7.16 19.61 -11.05
C THR A 45 -6.09 19.46 -9.99
N HIS A 46 -6.29 20.08 -8.83
CA HIS A 46 -5.37 19.92 -7.71
C HIS A 46 -5.37 18.48 -7.20
N ARG A 47 -6.53 17.86 -7.06
CA ARG A 47 -6.67 16.46 -6.67
C ARG A 47 -5.93 15.51 -7.62
N GLU A 48 -6.12 15.67 -8.92
CA GLU A 48 -5.44 14.88 -9.94
C GLU A 48 -3.93 15.04 -9.88
N ARG A 49 -3.42 16.25 -9.64
CA ARG A 49 -1.98 16.49 -9.47
C ARG A 49 -1.40 15.74 -8.27
N VAL A 50 -2.11 15.68 -7.15
CA VAL A 50 -1.66 14.93 -5.96
C VAL A 50 -1.63 13.43 -6.27
N LEU A 51 -2.67 12.88 -6.91
CA LEU A 51 -2.73 11.47 -7.29
C LEU A 51 -1.64 11.11 -8.30
N GLN A 52 -1.37 11.99 -9.26
CA GLN A 52 -0.29 11.81 -10.22
C GLN A 52 1.08 11.81 -9.53
N GLU A 53 1.34 12.76 -8.63
CA GLU A 53 2.60 12.84 -7.87
C GLU A 53 2.84 11.56 -7.07
N LEU A 54 1.82 11.03 -6.39
CA LEU A 54 1.90 9.76 -5.66
C LEU A 54 2.24 8.60 -6.61
N THR A 55 1.60 8.55 -7.77
CA THR A 55 1.90 7.54 -8.80
C THR A 55 3.35 7.64 -9.27
N GLU A 56 3.86 8.85 -9.51
CA GLU A 56 5.25 9.09 -9.96
C GLU A 56 6.27 8.71 -8.87
N ILE A 57 5.97 8.99 -7.59
CA ILE A 57 6.81 8.54 -6.47
C ILE A 57 6.92 7.02 -6.46
N VAL A 58 5.78 6.31 -6.55
CA VAL A 58 5.78 4.84 -6.55
C VAL A 58 6.49 4.26 -7.78
N GLN A 59 6.30 4.85 -8.97
CA GLN A 59 7.03 4.41 -10.17
C GLN A 59 8.54 4.64 -10.05
N SER A 60 8.94 5.75 -9.45
CA SER A 60 10.35 6.10 -9.26
C SER A 60 11.04 5.13 -8.30
N VAL A 61 10.41 4.84 -7.16
CA VAL A 61 10.96 3.85 -6.23
C VAL A 61 10.93 2.43 -6.82
N ASN A 62 9.89 2.08 -7.60
CA ASN A 62 9.87 0.82 -8.33
C ASN A 62 11.08 0.69 -9.26
N THR A 63 11.39 1.73 -10.01
CA THR A 63 12.56 1.74 -10.90
C THR A 63 13.87 1.60 -10.12
N LEU A 64 14.00 2.32 -8.99
CA LEU A 64 15.17 2.23 -8.12
C LEU A 64 15.38 0.80 -7.61
N VAL A 65 14.35 0.19 -7.02
CA VAL A 65 14.42 -1.17 -6.46
C VAL A 65 14.66 -2.20 -7.57
N TYR A 66 13.98 -2.07 -8.72
CA TYR A 66 14.16 -2.95 -9.86
C TYR A 66 15.58 -2.92 -10.42
N GLU A 67 16.17 -1.73 -10.63
CA GLU A 67 17.53 -1.60 -11.15
C GLU A 67 18.57 -2.08 -10.13
N LYS A 68 18.38 -1.77 -8.84
CA LYS A 68 19.24 -2.26 -7.77
C LYS A 68 19.19 -3.80 -7.67
N GLY A 69 17.99 -4.40 -7.82
CA GLY A 69 17.79 -5.84 -7.79
C GLY A 69 18.48 -6.64 -8.91
N LYS A 70 18.97 -5.96 -9.98
CA LYS A 70 19.76 -6.59 -11.04
C LYS A 70 21.24 -6.79 -10.67
N GLN A 71 21.70 -6.17 -9.58
CA GLN A 71 23.09 -6.28 -9.15
C GLN A 71 23.40 -7.70 -8.69
N PRO A 72 24.64 -8.19 -8.89
CA PRO A 72 25.01 -9.58 -8.57
C PRO A 72 24.80 -9.98 -7.11
N GLU A 73 24.86 -9.03 -6.18
CA GLU A 73 24.65 -9.24 -4.75
C GLU A 73 23.20 -9.58 -4.38
N TYR A 74 22.23 -9.18 -5.25
CA TYR A 74 20.80 -9.42 -5.05
C TYR A 74 20.27 -10.53 -5.98
N HIS A 75 20.95 -11.67 -6.05
CA HIS A 75 20.62 -12.81 -6.89
C HIS A 75 19.11 -13.17 -6.89
N GLY A 76 18.42 -12.96 -8.00
CA GLY A 76 17.00 -13.26 -8.15
C GLY A 76 16.07 -12.04 -7.98
N GLY A 77 16.63 -10.86 -7.80
CA GLY A 77 15.89 -9.60 -7.70
C GLY A 77 15.43 -9.27 -6.28
N MET A 78 14.95 -8.06 -6.13
CA MET A 78 14.37 -7.52 -4.89
C MET A 78 12.90 -7.23 -5.12
N ALA A 79 12.06 -7.39 -4.11
CA ALA A 79 10.67 -6.98 -4.20
C ALA A 79 10.09 -6.64 -2.82
N THR A 80 9.12 -5.73 -2.82
CA THR A 80 8.37 -5.34 -1.62
C THR A 80 6.97 -4.89 -2.01
N THR A 81 6.04 -4.92 -1.07
CA THR A 81 4.80 -4.16 -1.17
C THR A 81 5.04 -2.69 -0.89
N VAL A 82 4.06 -1.86 -1.12
CA VAL A 82 3.96 -0.52 -0.55
C VAL A 82 2.51 -0.12 -0.36
N VAL A 83 2.21 0.47 0.77
CA VAL A 83 1.00 1.22 1.00
C VAL A 83 1.36 2.55 1.67
N SER A 84 0.89 3.64 1.10
CA SER A 84 1.13 4.99 1.63
C SER A 84 -0.18 5.71 1.88
N LEU A 85 -0.25 6.42 3.01
CA LEU A 85 -1.35 7.30 3.38
C LEU A 85 -0.82 8.71 3.61
N VAL A 86 -1.38 9.66 2.88
CA VAL A 86 -1.07 11.07 3.05
C VAL A 86 -2.33 11.80 3.45
N LEU A 87 -2.27 12.50 4.56
CA LEU A 87 -3.40 13.22 5.13
C LEU A 87 -3.21 14.73 4.91
N GLY A 88 -4.14 15.35 4.20
CA GLY A 88 -4.27 16.78 4.10
C GLY A 88 -5.25 17.34 5.15
N GLN A 89 -5.65 18.60 4.99
CA GLN A 89 -6.62 19.22 5.90
C GLN A 89 -8.04 18.64 5.77
N HIS A 90 -8.44 18.26 4.54
CA HIS A 90 -9.81 17.84 4.24
C HIS A 90 -9.88 16.48 3.56
N ALA A 91 -8.76 15.95 3.11
CA ALA A 91 -8.73 14.75 2.30
C ALA A 91 -7.54 13.85 2.62
N GLY A 92 -7.77 12.53 2.47
CA GLY A 92 -6.76 11.50 2.47
C GLY A 92 -6.47 10.99 1.07
N PHE A 93 -5.20 10.68 0.81
CA PHE A 93 -4.71 10.09 -0.43
C PHE A 93 -3.94 8.82 -0.12
N VAL A 94 -4.17 7.81 -0.92
CA VAL A 94 -3.51 6.51 -0.81
C VAL A 94 -2.83 6.19 -2.14
N ALA A 95 -1.61 5.66 -2.08
CA ALA A 95 -1.02 4.91 -3.18
C ALA A 95 -0.62 3.51 -2.68
N HIS A 96 -0.89 2.49 -3.50
CA HIS A 96 -0.82 1.11 -3.07
C HIS A 96 -0.33 0.18 -4.18
N VAL A 97 0.55 -0.76 -3.81
CA VAL A 97 1.01 -1.89 -4.63
C VAL A 97 1.26 -3.09 -3.71
N GLY A 98 0.57 -4.21 -3.95
CA GLY A 98 0.74 -5.45 -3.20
C GLY A 98 -0.49 -5.87 -2.41
N ASP A 99 -0.30 -6.44 -1.22
CA ASP A 99 -1.32 -6.93 -0.29
C ASP A 99 -1.21 -6.36 1.12
N SER A 100 -0.31 -5.41 1.33
CA SER A 100 -0.36 -4.55 2.51
C SER A 100 -1.59 -3.66 2.45
N ARG A 101 -2.22 -3.40 3.59
CA ARG A 101 -3.59 -2.85 3.63
C ARG A 101 -3.69 -1.57 4.44
N ILE A 102 -4.67 -0.73 4.06
CA ILE A 102 -5.16 0.38 4.89
C ILE A 102 -6.61 0.12 5.24
N TYR A 103 -6.90 0.23 6.52
CA TYR A 103 -8.24 0.25 7.06
C TYR A 103 -8.57 1.64 7.61
N LEU A 104 -9.80 2.07 7.41
CA LEU A 104 -10.40 3.26 8.00
C LEU A 104 -11.46 2.79 9.00
N ARG A 105 -11.30 3.17 10.26
CA ARG A 105 -12.40 3.17 11.22
C ARG A 105 -13.07 4.54 11.21
N ARG A 106 -14.35 4.54 10.89
CA ARG A 106 -15.22 5.72 10.94
C ARG A 106 -16.48 5.34 11.72
N ASP A 107 -16.75 6.05 12.80
CA ASP A 107 -17.73 5.66 13.79
C ASP A 107 -17.46 4.23 14.32
N ASP A 108 -18.48 3.36 14.31
CA ASP A 108 -18.39 1.97 14.74
C ASP A 108 -18.20 0.99 13.57
N LYS A 109 -17.66 1.47 12.43
CA LYS A 109 -17.44 0.65 11.24
C LYS A 109 -15.99 0.69 10.81
N ILE A 110 -15.56 -0.45 10.25
CA ILE A 110 -14.25 -0.57 9.60
C ILE A 110 -14.45 -0.73 8.08
N PHE A 111 -13.67 0.02 7.32
CA PHE A 111 -13.65 -0.02 5.86
C PHE A 111 -12.23 -0.34 5.40
N ARG A 112 -12.07 -1.32 4.52
CA ARG A 112 -10.79 -1.54 3.84
C ARG A 112 -10.70 -0.59 2.65
N ILE A 113 -9.68 0.25 2.63
CA ILE A 113 -9.46 1.26 1.58
C ILE A 113 -8.72 0.66 0.39
N THR A 114 -7.81 -0.30 0.62
CA THR A 114 -6.98 -0.94 -0.41
C THR A 114 -7.58 -2.25 -0.88
N GLU A 115 -7.38 -2.60 -2.16
CA GLU A 115 -7.72 -3.91 -2.73
C GLU A 115 -6.43 -4.69 -2.99
N ASP A 116 -6.31 -5.89 -2.43
CA ASP A 116 -5.10 -6.70 -2.58
C ASP A 116 -4.82 -7.05 -4.05
N HIS A 117 -3.55 -7.25 -4.37
CA HIS A 117 -3.06 -7.65 -5.69
C HIS A 117 -2.52 -9.10 -5.71
N PRO A 118 -3.28 -10.12 -5.24
CA PRO A 118 -2.84 -11.50 -5.31
C PRO A 118 -3.02 -12.06 -6.72
N TYR A 119 -2.11 -12.95 -7.12
CA TYR A 119 -2.16 -13.62 -8.42
C TYR A 119 -3.48 -14.38 -8.66
N ALA A 120 -4.05 -14.94 -7.61
CA ALA A 120 -5.32 -15.64 -7.68
C ALA A 120 -6.49 -14.74 -8.11
N GLU A 121 -6.50 -13.46 -7.71
CA GLU A 121 -7.55 -12.52 -8.13
C GLU A 121 -7.38 -12.04 -9.57
N GLU A 122 -6.15 -11.82 -10.01
CA GLU A 122 -5.88 -11.46 -11.40
C GLU A 122 -6.26 -12.60 -12.36
N LEU A 123 -5.99 -13.84 -11.99
CA LEU A 123 -6.45 -15.01 -12.76
C LEU A 123 -8.00 -15.09 -12.82
N ARG A 124 -8.72 -14.69 -11.78
CA ARG A 124 -10.18 -14.61 -11.80
C ARG A 124 -10.69 -13.49 -12.72
N LYS A 125 -10.04 -12.33 -12.71
CA LYS A 125 -10.41 -11.19 -13.57
C LYS A 125 -10.21 -11.50 -15.07
N TYR A 126 -9.15 -12.23 -15.41
CA TYR A 126 -8.78 -12.52 -16.81
C TYR A 126 -9.09 -13.94 -17.29
N GLY A 127 -9.33 -14.88 -16.38
CA GLY A 127 -9.55 -16.31 -16.68
C GLY A 127 -11.00 -16.74 -16.93
N GLY A 128 -11.97 -15.83 -16.84
CA GLY A 128 -13.39 -16.15 -16.96
C GLY A 128 -13.99 -16.82 -15.72
N GLU A 129 -15.28 -17.19 -15.77
CA GLU A 129 -16.07 -17.74 -14.65
C GLU A 129 -15.62 -19.12 -14.14
N GLN A 130 -14.53 -19.70 -14.64
CA GLN A 130 -14.01 -20.96 -14.10
C GLN A 130 -13.36 -20.72 -12.76
N GLN A 131 -14.01 -21.19 -11.70
CA GLN A 131 -13.42 -21.22 -10.36
C GLN A 131 -12.11 -22.01 -10.39
N LEU A 132 -11.02 -21.36 -10.01
CA LEU A 132 -9.75 -22.06 -9.82
C LEU A 132 -9.93 -23.15 -8.77
N PRO A 133 -9.36 -24.37 -8.99
CA PRO A 133 -9.36 -25.41 -7.97
C PRO A 133 -8.81 -24.89 -6.63
N ALA A 134 -9.38 -25.31 -5.51
CA ALA A 134 -8.96 -24.86 -4.17
C ALA A 134 -7.43 -25.03 -3.95
N SER A 135 -6.85 -26.11 -4.48
CA SER A 135 -5.41 -26.37 -4.44
C SER A 135 -4.55 -25.34 -5.19
N VAL A 136 -5.11 -24.68 -6.21
CA VAL A 136 -4.45 -23.59 -6.96
C VAL A 136 -4.61 -22.28 -6.18
N ASN A 137 -5.79 -22.04 -5.60
CA ASN A 137 -6.02 -20.88 -4.75
C ASN A 137 -5.06 -20.83 -3.55
N GLU A 138 -4.89 -21.94 -2.81
CA GLU A 138 -3.98 -22.01 -1.67
C GLU A 138 -2.50 -21.82 -2.07
N ARG A 139 -2.08 -22.35 -3.22
CA ARG A 139 -0.70 -22.24 -3.70
C ARG A 139 -0.32 -20.83 -4.16
N PHE A 140 -1.28 -20.04 -4.62
CA PHE A 140 -1.04 -18.73 -5.22
C PHE A 140 -1.68 -17.58 -4.43
N SER A 141 -2.27 -17.84 -3.25
CA SER A 141 -2.87 -16.81 -2.40
C SER A 141 -1.85 -15.77 -1.93
N HIS A 142 -0.60 -16.19 -1.70
CA HIS A 142 0.51 -15.31 -1.29
C HIS A 142 1.44 -14.91 -2.44
N VAL A 143 1.08 -15.23 -3.70
CA VAL A 143 1.86 -14.79 -4.86
C VAL A 143 1.30 -13.48 -5.35
N LEU A 144 2.07 -12.41 -5.22
CA LEU A 144 1.71 -11.08 -5.69
C LEU A 144 1.84 -10.96 -7.21
N THR A 145 0.83 -10.39 -7.85
CA THR A 145 0.92 -9.99 -9.27
C THR A 145 1.65 -8.67 -9.44
N ARG A 146 1.54 -7.82 -8.42
CA ARG A 146 2.15 -6.49 -8.40
C ARG A 146 3.00 -6.34 -7.14
N SER A 147 4.25 -5.96 -7.32
CA SER A 147 5.19 -5.62 -6.26
C SER A 147 6.20 -4.59 -6.76
N ILE A 148 6.66 -3.75 -5.87
CA ILE A 148 7.78 -2.82 -6.12
C ILE A 148 9.03 -3.64 -6.42
N GLY A 149 9.75 -3.29 -7.49
CA GLY A 149 10.97 -3.98 -7.91
C GLY A 149 10.76 -5.31 -8.65
N GLY A 150 9.53 -5.81 -8.75
CA GLY A 150 9.23 -7.06 -9.45
C GLY A 150 9.34 -6.98 -10.96
N ARG A 151 9.02 -5.82 -11.53
CA ARG A 151 9.01 -5.52 -12.98
C ARG A 151 9.52 -4.10 -13.25
N PRO A 152 9.95 -3.78 -14.50
CA PRO A 152 10.41 -2.42 -14.85
C PRO A 152 9.35 -1.32 -14.62
N ARG A 153 8.08 -1.69 -14.70
CA ARG A 153 6.92 -0.84 -14.40
C ARG A 153 5.93 -1.60 -13.58
N VAL A 154 5.18 -0.87 -12.76
CA VAL A 154 4.11 -1.42 -11.90
C VAL A 154 2.86 -0.57 -12.04
N ASP A 155 1.69 -1.20 -12.08
CA ASP A 155 0.41 -0.48 -11.98
C ASP A 155 0.17 -0.11 -10.51
N VAL A 156 -0.04 1.18 -10.27
CA VAL A 156 -0.24 1.76 -8.95
C VAL A 156 -1.72 2.05 -8.76
N ASP A 157 -2.31 1.53 -7.72
CA ASP A 157 -3.65 1.95 -7.33
C ASP A 157 -3.56 3.20 -6.48
N VAL A 158 -4.33 4.22 -6.85
CA VAL A 158 -4.42 5.48 -6.10
C VAL A 158 -5.87 5.74 -5.72
N VAL A 159 -6.08 6.15 -4.48
CA VAL A 159 -7.41 6.42 -3.92
C VAL A 159 -7.40 7.78 -3.25
N PHE A 160 -8.52 8.46 -3.36
CA PHE A 160 -8.81 9.74 -2.70
C PHE A 160 -10.12 9.62 -1.93
N PHE A 161 -10.19 10.23 -0.76
CA PHE A 161 -11.39 10.26 0.06
C PHE A 161 -11.42 11.51 0.96
N GLU A 162 -12.63 11.92 1.33
CA GLU A 162 -12.86 13.00 2.30
C GLU A 162 -12.57 12.51 3.72
N LEU A 163 -11.84 13.33 4.50
CA LEU A 163 -11.58 13.11 5.92
C LEU A 163 -12.73 13.63 6.77
N GLN A 164 -13.05 12.89 7.83
CA GLN A 164 -14.03 13.30 8.83
C GLN A 164 -13.39 13.32 10.23
N PRO A 165 -13.84 14.20 11.12
CA PRO A 165 -13.38 14.19 12.50
C PRO A 165 -13.65 12.83 13.16
N GLY A 166 -12.64 12.27 13.80
CA GLY A 166 -12.73 10.95 14.45
C GLY A 166 -12.34 9.76 13.57
N ASP A 167 -11.97 9.99 12.30
CA ASP A 167 -11.37 8.97 11.47
C ASP A 167 -10.09 8.43 12.10
N CYS A 168 -9.94 7.12 12.12
CA CYS A 168 -8.72 6.44 12.57
C CYS A 168 -8.26 5.45 11.49
N PHE A 169 -6.96 5.44 11.22
CA PHE A 169 -6.39 4.62 10.15
C PHE A 169 -5.46 3.56 10.74
N LEU A 170 -5.53 2.35 10.19
CA LEU A 170 -4.58 1.28 10.43
C LEU A 170 -3.90 0.93 9.10
N LEU A 171 -2.58 1.04 9.06
CA LEU A 171 -1.74 0.53 7.98
C LEU A 171 -1.07 -0.74 8.48
N CYS A 172 -1.15 -1.82 7.72
CA CYS A 172 -0.58 -3.11 8.13
C CYS A 172 -0.16 -3.96 6.94
N THR A 173 0.68 -4.95 7.22
CA THR A 173 1.06 -6.01 6.29
C THR A 173 0.15 -7.23 6.47
N ASP A 174 0.32 -8.25 5.63
CA ASP A 174 -0.35 -9.55 5.74
C ASP A 174 -0.03 -10.27 7.06
N GLY A 175 1.16 -9.99 7.66
CA GLY A 175 1.53 -10.48 8.97
C GLY A 175 0.53 -10.17 10.09
N LEU A 176 -0.33 -9.16 9.91
CA LEU A 176 -1.47 -8.90 10.80
C LEU A 176 -2.77 -9.54 10.28
N THR A 177 -3.05 -9.35 9.00
CA THR A 177 -4.36 -9.68 8.43
C THR A 177 -4.57 -11.16 8.10
N ASP A 178 -3.51 -11.94 8.12
CA ASP A 178 -3.59 -13.41 8.04
C ASP A 178 -4.08 -14.05 9.35
N TYR A 179 -4.01 -13.30 10.46
CA TYR A 179 -4.38 -13.80 11.80
C TYR A 179 -5.63 -13.14 12.37
N LEU A 180 -6.00 -11.94 11.92
CA LEU A 180 -7.13 -11.18 12.44
C LEU A 180 -8.22 -10.96 11.40
N THR A 181 -9.46 -11.21 11.79
CA THR A 181 -10.65 -10.87 10.99
C THR A 181 -10.96 -9.37 11.07
N GLY A 182 -11.81 -8.86 10.16
CA GLY A 182 -12.23 -7.46 10.20
C GLY A 182 -12.91 -7.05 11.51
N SER A 183 -13.66 -7.95 12.18
CA SER A 183 -14.27 -7.67 13.48
C SER A 183 -13.23 -7.58 14.60
N GLU A 184 -12.24 -8.44 14.61
CA GLU A 184 -11.14 -8.41 15.60
C GLU A 184 -10.27 -7.17 15.40
N LEU A 185 -10.03 -6.76 14.16
CA LEU A 185 -9.33 -5.49 13.85
C LEU A 185 -10.12 -4.29 14.36
N LEU A 186 -11.44 -4.28 14.20
CA LEU A 186 -12.30 -3.21 14.73
C LEU A 186 -12.19 -3.12 16.25
N ASP A 187 -12.33 -4.25 16.94
CA ASP A 187 -12.22 -4.32 18.40
C ASP A 187 -10.83 -3.85 18.87
N PHE A 188 -9.78 -4.22 18.15
CA PHE A 188 -8.42 -3.78 18.46
C PHE A 188 -8.29 -2.25 18.32
N ILE A 189 -8.71 -1.68 17.21
CA ILE A 189 -8.59 -0.21 16.95
C ILE A 189 -9.48 0.59 17.92
N GLN A 190 -10.63 0.06 18.32
CA GLN A 190 -11.54 0.74 19.28
C GLN A 190 -10.98 0.77 20.71
N ASN A 191 -10.26 -0.28 21.10
CA ASN A 191 -9.74 -0.45 22.45
C ASN A 191 -8.27 -0.04 22.61
N ALA A 192 -7.58 0.24 21.50
CA ALA A 192 -6.19 0.69 21.58
C ALA A 192 -6.11 2.12 22.16
N PRO A 193 -5.24 2.36 23.15
CA PRO A 193 -4.98 3.70 23.64
C PRO A 193 -4.48 4.57 22.48
N THR A 194 -5.12 5.71 22.26
CA THR A 194 -4.80 6.61 21.14
C THR A 194 -3.37 7.16 21.21
N ASP A 195 -2.75 7.12 22.36
CA ASP A 195 -1.41 7.67 22.62
C ASP A 195 -0.28 6.62 22.45
N GLU A 196 -0.62 5.33 22.30
CA GLU A 196 0.36 4.24 22.17
C GLU A 196 0.49 3.68 20.74
N LEU A 197 -0.30 4.16 19.78
CA LEU A 197 -0.32 3.65 18.41
C LEU A 197 0.85 4.16 17.52
N VAL A 198 1.81 4.89 18.06
CA VAL A 198 2.88 5.55 17.28
C VAL A 198 4.30 5.12 17.67
N GLU A 199 4.47 4.28 18.68
CA GLU A 199 5.80 3.81 19.10
C GLU A 199 5.87 2.26 19.02
N ASP A 200 6.42 1.75 17.94
CA ASP A 200 7.35 0.63 17.73
C ASP A 200 7.36 0.17 16.26
#